data_688cfb814dbeb263599b766e6f114ac2
#
_entry.id   688cfb814dbeb263599b766e6f114ac2
#
_cell.length_a   1.000
_cell.length_b   1.000
_cell.length_c   1.000
_cell.angle_alpha   90.00
_cell.angle_beta   90.00
_cell.angle_gamma   90.00
#
_symmetry.space_group_name_H-M   'P 1'
#
loop_
_entity.id
_entity.type
_entity.pdbx_description
1 polymer ?
#
loop_
_entity_poly.entity_id
_entity_poly.type
_entity_poly.pdbx_seq_one_letter_code
_entity_poly.pdbx_strand_id
1 'polypeptide(L)'
;MQNIEYYLDCSSPWTYLSFRGLLELKEKKDFTIVWKPILVGGIFNSINPSVYESRANPVKEKLEYSQKDMQDWAKNRNIDFNWPKIFPINSVKAMRGAFYFIDKNKNVEEYLELIFKAYWTEGKDISNENCLSEIVETLSESAESFLIFINQPETKSRLAENTQELMGRGGFGSPTF
;
A
#
# COMPACT_ATOMS: atom_id res chain seq x y z
N MET A 1 -15.43 -16.29 13.35
CA MET A 1 -14.65 -15.05 13.17
C MET A 1 -14.82 -14.61 11.73
N GLN A 2 -15.13 -13.36 11.48
CA GLN A 2 -15.33 -12.85 10.12
C GLN A 2 -13.97 -12.55 9.49
N ASN A 3 -13.77 -12.90 8.23
CA ASN A 3 -12.57 -12.55 7.46
C ASN A 3 -12.87 -11.35 6.58
N ILE A 4 -11.96 -10.37 6.58
CA ILE A 4 -12.00 -9.21 5.69
C ILE A 4 -10.77 -9.30 4.79
N GLU A 5 -10.98 -9.47 3.49
CA GLU A 5 -9.92 -9.37 2.51
C GLU A 5 -9.63 -7.89 2.25
N TYR A 6 -8.37 -7.50 2.40
CA TYR A 6 -7.92 -6.13 2.21
C TYR A 6 -6.91 -6.04 1.08
N TYR A 7 -7.37 -5.54 -0.07
CA TYR A 7 -6.53 -5.29 -1.24
C TYR A 7 -5.88 -3.92 -1.12
N LEU A 8 -4.56 -3.91 -1.08
CA LEU A 8 -3.79 -2.72 -0.74
C LEU A 8 -2.57 -2.50 -1.63
N ASP A 9 -2.28 -1.22 -1.92
CA ASP A 9 -1.03 -0.77 -2.50
C ASP A 9 -0.55 0.49 -1.75
N CYS A 10 0.66 0.46 -1.22
CA CYS A 10 1.23 1.54 -0.42
C CYS A 10 1.46 2.84 -1.22
N SER A 11 1.42 2.80 -2.54
CA SER A 11 1.50 4.00 -3.38
C SER A 11 0.21 4.84 -3.40
N SER A 12 -0.87 4.35 -2.78
CA SER A 12 -2.13 5.08 -2.65
C SER A 12 -2.24 5.75 -1.28
N PRO A 13 -2.42 7.08 -1.21
CA PRO A 13 -2.60 7.78 0.07
C PRO A 13 -3.91 7.37 0.76
N TRP A 14 -4.96 7.10 -0.01
CA TRP A 14 -6.24 6.59 0.52
C TRP A 14 -6.07 5.23 1.18
N THR A 15 -5.12 4.41 0.69
CA THR A 15 -4.80 3.13 1.31
C THR A 15 -4.14 3.32 2.67
N TYR A 16 -3.27 4.31 2.84
CA TYR A 16 -2.69 4.60 4.16
C TYR A 16 -3.77 5.03 5.17
N LEU A 17 -4.64 5.95 4.79
CA LEU A 17 -5.75 6.39 5.63
C LEU A 17 -6.67 5.23 6.03
N SER A 18 -7.00 4.39 5.06
CA SER A 18 -7.84 3.21 5.24
C SER A 18 -7.16 2.15 6.12
N PHE A 19 -5.86 1.91 5.94
CA PHE A 19 -5.06 1.00 6.76
C PHE A 19 -5.12 1.37 8.24
N ARG A 20 -4.88 2.64 8.58
CA ARG A 20 -4.99 3.13 9.95
C ARG A 20 -6.39 2.92 10.52
N GLY A 21 -7.42 3.26 9.73
CA GLY A 21 -8.81 3.05 10.14
C GLY A 21 -9.19 1.58 10.33
N LEU A 22 -8.61 0.68 9.52
CA LEU A 22 -8.82 -0.77 9.66
C LEU A 22 -8.18 -1.32 10.93
N LEU A 23 -6.98 -0.87 11.29
CA LEU A 23 -6.32 -1.25 12.54
C LEU A 23 -7.10 -0.77 13.76
N GLU A 24 -7.57 0.49 13.77
CA GLU A 24 -8.44 1.02 14.83
C GLU A 24 -9.76 0.25 14.96
N LEU A 25 -10.31 -0.23 13.84
CA LEU A 25 -11.52 -1.05 13.85
C LEU A 25 -11.24 -2.44 14.45
N LYS A 26 -10.08 -3.03 14.12
CA LYS A 26 -9.64 -4.34 14.63
C LYS A 26 -9.49 -4.35 16.16
N GLU A 27 -9.10 -3.21 16.76
CA GLU A 27 -9.06 -3.07 18.22
C GLU A 27 -10.46 -3.14 18.89
N LYS A 28 -11.50 -2.79 18.13
CA LYS A 28 -12.88 -2.66 18.64
C LYS A 28 -13.79 -3.81 18.23
N LYS A 29 -13.39 -4.57 17.23
CA LYS A 29 -14.20 -5.64 16.62
C LYS A 29 -13.34 -6.87 16.37
N ASP A 30 -13.95 -8.03 16.53
CA ASP A 30 -13.29 -9.33 16.32
C ASP A 30 -13.45 -9.78 14.86
N PHE A 31 -12.37 -9.63 14.08
CA PHE A 31 -12.24 -10.14 12.71
C PHE A 31 -10.76 -10.36 12.34
N THR A 32 -10.56 -11.17 11.32
CA THR A 32 -9.22 -11.42 10.76
C THR A 32 -9.06 -10.65 9.46
N ILE A 33 -7.90 -10.03 9.25
CA ILE A 33 -7.54 -9.38 8.00
C ILE A 33 -6.79 -10.39 7.12
N VAL A 34 -7.30 -10.61 5.92
CA VAL A 34 -6.60 -11.35 4.87
C VAL A 34 -5.91 -10.33 3.97
N TRP A 35 -4.62 -10.18 4.16
CA TRP A 35 -3.80 -9.21 3.44
C TRP A 35 -3.62 -9.61 1.98
N LYS A 36 -4.01 -8.75 1.07
CA LYS A 36 -3.95 -8.93 -0.39
C LYS A 36 -3.13 -7.80 -1.03
N PRO A 37 -1.78 -7.85 -0.97
CA PRO A 37 -0.95 -6.89 -1.70
C PRO A 37 -1.24 -6.94 -3.19
N ILE A 38 -1.42 -5.77 -3.81
CA ILE A 38 -1.71 -5.60 -5.24
C ILE A 38 -0.81 -4.53 -5.86
N LEU A 39 -0.88 -4.37 -7.17
CA LEU A 39 -0.26 -3.27 -7.90
C LEU A 39 -1.36 -2.40 -8.53
N VAL A 40 -1.67 -1.26 -7.89
CA VAL A 40 -2.75 -0.36 -8.35
C VAL A 40 -2.45 0.24 -9.73
N GLY A 41 -1.17 0.47 -10.06
CA GLY A 41 -0.76 0.89 -11.40
C GLY A 41 -1.13 -0.12 -12.49
N GLY A 42 -1.08 -1.41 -12.19
CA GLY A 42 -1.55 -2.46 -13.11
C GLY A 42 -3.05 -2.36 -13.38
N ILE A 43 -3.85 -2.07 -12.36
CA ILE A 43 -5.30 -1.85 -12.47
C ILE A 43 -5.59 -0.61 -13.31
N PHE A 44 -4.91 0.51 -13.06
CA PHE A 44 -5.10 1.75 -13.81
C PHE A 44 -4.77 1.58 -15.29
N ASN A 45 -3.69 0.85 -15.60
CA ASN A 45 -3.30 0.57 -16.97
C ASN A 45 -4.32 -0.32 -17.72
N SER A 46 -5.01 -1.21 -17.00
CA SER A 46 -5.86 -2.23 -17.61
C SER A 46 -7.32 -1.78 -17.72
N ILE A 47 -7.92 -1.31 -16.62
CA ILE A 47 -9.38 -1.11 -16.54
C ILE A 47 -9.80 0.28 -16.07
N ASN A 48 -8.87 1.10 -15.52
CA ASN A 48 -9.20 2.44 -15.01
C ASN A 48 -8.21 3.54 -15.48
N PRO A 49 -7.99 3.70 -16.81
CA PRO A 49 -7.04 4.69 -17.33
C PRO A 49 -7.47 6.14 -17.10
N SER A 50 -8.75 6.40 -16.80
CA SER A 50 -9.27 7.73 -16.50
C SER A 50 -8.58 8.42 -15.29
N VAL A 51 -7.93 7.65 -14.43
CA VAL A 51 -7.09 8.19 -13.34
C VAL A 51 -5.92 9.02 -13.89
N TYR A 52 -5.30 8.58 -14.99
CA TYR A 52 -4.20 9.32 -15.60
C TYR A 52 -4.68 10.61 -16.26
N GLU A 53 -5.83 10.56 -16.93
CA GLU A 53 -6.45 11.75 -17.52
C GLU A 53 -6.80 12.79 -16.44
N SER A 54 -7.42 12.36 -15.35
CA SER A 54 -7.75 13.23 -14.21
C SER A 54 -6.54 13.85 -13.54
N ARG A 55 -5.39 13.15 -13.56
CA ARG A 55 -4.12 13.69 -13.03
C ARG A 55 -3.45 14.67 -13.99
N ALA A 56 -3.53 14.41 -15.30
CA ALA A 56 -2.95 15.27 -16.33
C ALA A 56 -3.75 16.58 -16.49
N ASN A 57 -5.07 16.49 -16.40
CA ASN A 57 -5.99 17.62 -16.60
C ASN A 57 -6.96 17.74 -15.41
N PRO A 58 -6.47 18.11 -14.22
CA PRO A 58 -7.32 18.18 -13.03
C PRO A 58 -8.30 19.35 -13.12
N VAL A 59 -9.55 19.11 -12.71
CA VAL A 59 -10.48 20.19 -12.38
C VAL A 59 -10.02 20.85 -11.08
N LYS A 60 -9.70 22.14 -11.13
CA LYS A 60 -9.07 22.87 -10.03
C LYS A 60 -9.78 22.69 -8.69
N GLU A 61 -11.09 22.91 -8.68
CA GLU A 61 -11.91 22.84 -7.45
C GLU A 61 -11.93 21.41 -6.86
N LYS A 62 -11.92 20.37 -7.72
CA LYS A 62 -11.85 18.97 -7.29
C LYS A 62 -10.48 18.63 -6.72
N LEU A 63 -9.41 19.16 -7.31
CA LEU A 63 -8.05 18.97 -6.82
C LEU A 63 -7.86 19.59 -5.44
N GLU A 64 -8.26 20.87 -5.28
CA GLU A 64 -8.18 21.59 -4.02
C GLU A 64 -9.01 20.90 -2.92
N TYR A 65 -10.23 20.48 -3.25
CA TYR A 65 -11.07 19.71 -2.33
C TYR A 65 -10.42 18.40 -1.93
N SER A 66 -9.92 17.62 -2.90
CA SER A 66 -9.29 16.33 -2.63
C SER A 66 -8.05 16.45 -1.75
N GLN A 67 -7.24 17.49 -1.96
CA GLN A 67 -6.06 17.75 -1.12
C GLN A 67 -6.46 18.10 0.31
N LYS A 68 -7.47 18.96 0.46
CA LYS A 68 -8.00 19.32 1.78
C LYS A 68 -8.60 18.11 2.49
N ASP A 69 -9.45 17.34 1.82
CA ASP A 69 -10.13 16.16 2.35
C ASP A 69 -9.10 15.13 2.86
N MET A 70 -8.03 14.91 2.09
CA MET A 70 -6.94 14.01 2.49
C MET A 70 -6.22 14.49 3.75
N GLN A 71 -5.94 15.78 3.87
CA GLN A 71 -5.32 16.36 5.07
C GLN A 71 -6.26 16.27 6.29
N ASP A 72 -7.55 16.52 6.10
CA ASP A 72 -8.54 16.41 7.17
C ASP A 72 -8.64 14.95 7.68
N TRP A 73 -8.66 13.96 6.77
CA TRP A 73 -8.63 12.55 7.13
C TRP A 73 -7.32 12.12 7.79
N ALA A 74 -6.18 12.59 7.29
CA ALA A 74 -4.88 12.31 7.90
C ALA A 74 -4.83 12.82 9.34
N LYS A 75 -5.28 14.08 9.56
CA LYS A 75 -5.40 14.65 10.90
C LYS A 75 -6.34 13.85 11.81
N ASN A 76 -7.50 13.43 11.30
CA ASN A 76 -8.45 12.60 12.04
C ASN A 76 -7.87 11.26 12.48
N ARG A 77 -6.93 10.69 11.68
CA ARG A 77 -6.23 9.43 11.95
C ARG A 77 -4.89 9.60 12.67
N ASN A 78 -4.54 10.80 13.10
CA ASN A 78 -3.24 11.12 13.69
C ASN A 78 -2.06 10.71 12.81
N ILE A 79 -2.20 10.92 11.49
CA ILE A 79 -1.15 10.67 10.50
C ILE A 79 -0.48 12.00 10.17
N ASP A 80 0.85 12.06 10.32
CA ASP A 80 1.67 13.15 9.77
C ASP A 80 1.86 12.91 8.28
N PHE A 81 0.92 13.43 7.47
CA PHE A 81 0.85 13.19 6.04
C PHE A 81 1.54 14.29 5.26
N ASN A 82 2.52 13.92 4.45
CA ASN A 82 3.25 14.81 3.57
C ASN A 82 3.23 14.27 2.12
N TRP A 83 3.01 15.15 1.14
CA TRP A 83 3.15 14.76 -0.25
C TRP A 83 4.61 14.48 -0.59
N PRO A 84 4.95 13.26 -1.03
CA PRO A 84 6.31 12.93 -1.38
C PRO A 84 6.76 13.63 -2.68
N LYS A 85 8.06 13.90 -2.80
CA LYS A 85 8.63 14.50 -4.02
C LYS A 85 8.52 13.59 -5.24
N ILE A 86 8.55 12.27 -5.01
CA ILE A 86 8.42 11.24 -6.06
C ILE A 86 7.01 10.69 -5.98
N PHE A 87 6.12 11.13 -6.86
CA PHE A 87 4.76 10.63 -6.98
C PHE A 87 4.31 10.59 -8.45
N PRO A 88 3.73 9.49 -8.95
CA PRO A 88 3.59 8.19 -8.27
C PRO A 88 4.92 7.46 -8.11
N ILE A 89 5.00 6.58 -7.11
CA ILE A 89 6.18 5.74 -6.85
C ILE A 89 5.97 4.32 -7.37
N ASN A 90 7.08 3.63 -7.69
CA ASN A 90 7.06 2.20 -7.98
C ASN A 90 7.01 1.40 -6.65
N SER A 91 5.82 0.94 -6.27
CA SER A 91 5.58 0.18 -5.04
C SER A 91 5.83 -1.33 -5.14
N VAL A 92 6.22 -1.83 -6.32
CA VAL A 92 6.29 -3.28 -6.60
C VAL A 92 7.11 -4.05 -5.55
N LYS A 93 8.32 -3.57 -5.22
CA LYS A 93 9.20 -4.25 -4.26
C LYS A 93 8.64 -4.18 -2.83
N ALA A 94 8.12 -3.03 -2.43
CA ALA A 94 7.48 -2.86 -1.12
C ALA A 94 6.25 -3.76 -0.97
N MET A 95 5.39 -3.86 -2.00
CA MET A 95 4.22 -4.75 -1.96
C MET A 95 4.59 -6.24 -1.98
N ARG A 96 5.66 -6.64 -2.68
CA ARG A 96 6.20 -7.99 -2.59
C ARG A 96 6.76 -8.29 -1.21
N GLY A 97 7.32 -7.28 -0.55
CA GLY A 97 7.80 -7.38 0.83
C GLY A 97 6.71 -7.77 1.82
N ALA A 98 5.47 -7.34 1.62
CA ALA A 98 4.38 -7.75 2.48
C ALA A 98 4.17 -9.28 2.48
N PHE A 99 4.39 -9.97 1.36
CA PHE A 99 4.33 -11.44 1.31
C PHE A 99 5.41 -12.11 2.17
N TYR A 100 6.59 -11.51 2.29
CA TYR A 100 7.64 -12.04 3.16
C TYR A 100 7.16 -12.15 4.61
N PHE A 101 6.49 -11.13 5.12
CA PHE A 101 5.96 -11.11 6.47
C PHE A 101 4.76 -12.04 6.63
N ILE A 102 3.88 -12.10 5.63
CA ILE A 102 2.71 -13.01 5.62
C ILE A 102 3.17 -14.46 5.67
N ASP A 103 4.08 -14.87 4.79
CA ASP A 103 4.50 -16.27 4.63
C ASP A 103 5.34 -16.76 5.81
N LYS A 104 6.10 -15.86 6.44
CA LYS A 104 6.86 -16.18 7.64
C LYS A 104 6.07 -16.05 8.94
N ASN A 105 4.77 -15.77 8.83
CA ASN A 105 3.89 -15.54 9.98
C ASN A 105 4.41 -14.44 10.91
N LYS A 106 5.02 -13.40 10.33
CA LYS A 106 5.56 -12.22 11.00
C LYS A 106 4.52 -11.10 11.05
N ASN A 107 4.83 -10.02 11.74
CA ASN A 107 3.95 -8.86 11.86
C ASN A 107 3.92 -8.02 10.56
N VAL A 108 3.04 -8.39 9.63
CA VAL A 108 2.83 -7.67 8.37
C VAL A 108 2.26 -6.27 8.61
N GLU A 109 1.50 -6.06 9.68
CA GLU A 109 0.91 -4.75 10.03
C GLU A 109 2.02 -3.75 10.35
N GLU A 110 3.01 -4.15 11.13
CA GLU A 110 4.15 -3.31 11.49
C GLU A 110 5.02 -2.99 10.26
N TYR A 111 5.26 -3.97 9.39
CA TYR A 111 5.95 -3.73 8.13
C TYR A 111 5.22 -2.69 7.26
N LEU A 112 3.91 -2.86 7.06
CA LEU A 112 3.11 -1.94 6.26
C LEU A 112 3.06 -0.54 6.87
N GLU A 113 2.97 -0.42 8.19
CA GLU A 113 3.04 0.87 8.89
C GLU A 113 4.35 1.60 8.59
N LEU A 114 5.48 0.90 8.67
CA LEU A 114 6.80 1.48 8.37
C LEU A 114 6.93 1.89 6.90
N ILE A 115 6.41 1.09 5.97
CA ILE A 115 6.40 1.42 4.53
C ILE A 115 5.55 2.68 4.28
N PHE A 116 4.33 2.74 4.81
CA PHE A 116 3.47 3.92 4.66
C PHE A 116 4.12 5.17 5.26
N LYS A 117 4.67 5.07 6.47
CA LYS A 117 5.36 6.16 7.15
C LYS A 117 6.58 6.63 6.35
N ALA A 118 7.43 5.71 5.90
CA ALA A 118 8.61 6.03 5.11
C ALA A 118 8.25 6.84 3.87
N TYR A 119 7.19 6.47 3.17
CA TYR A 119 6.80 7.13 1.93
C TYR A 119 5.97 8.41 2.18
N TRP A 120 4.88 8.31 2.95
CA TRP A 120 3.90 9.40 3.08
C TRP A 120 4.20 10.40 4.19
N THR A 121 5.04 10.07 5.16
CA THR A 121 5.46 10.99 6.23
C THR A 121 6.87 11.50 5.99
N GLU A 122 7.82 10.57 5.70
CA GLU A 122 9.24 10.89 5.61
C GLU A 122 9.70 11.21 4.17
N GLY A 123 8.86 10.94 3.16
CA GLY A 123 9.17 11.20 1.74
C GLY A 123 10.31 10.34 1.17
N LYS A 124 10.56 9.17 1.78
CA LYS A 124 11.59 8.22 1.35
C LYS A 124 11.19 7.50 0.08
N ASP A 125 12.19 7.11 -0.71
CA ASP A 125 12.00 6.30 -1.92
C ASP A 125 11.91 4.82 -1.58
N ILE A 126 10.68 4.32 -1.40
CA ILE A 126 10.41 2.89 -1.14
C ILE A 126 10.56 1.99 -2.37
N SER A 127 10.91 2.52 -3.53
CA SER A 127 11.31 1.70 -4.68
C SER A 127 12.78 1.24 -4.56
N ASN A 128 13.56 1.91 -3.72
CA ASN A 128 14.97 1.66 -3.48
C ASN A 128 15.17 0.50 -2.49
N GLU A 129 15.97 -0.49 -2.88
CA GLU A 129 16.25 -1.67 -2.05
C GLU A 129 16.98 -1.32 -0.74
N ASN A 130 17.84 -0.30 -0.72
CA ASN A 130 18.49 0.13 0.51
C ASN A 130 17.48 0.67 1.53
N CYS A 131 16.52 1.48 1.08
CA CYS A 131 15.44 1.97 1.94
C CYS A 131 14.60 0.81 2.52
N LEU A 132 14.27 -0.18 1.69
CA LEU A 132 13.54 -1.37 2.15
C LEU A 132 14.37 -2.21 3.12
N SER A 133 15.67 -2.36 2.88
CA SER A 133 16.59 -3.06 3.77
C SER A 133 16.64 -2.42 5.16
N GLU A 134 16.82 -1.11 5.22
CA GLU A 134 16.80 -0.36 6.49
C GLU A 134 15.49 -0.60 7.26
N ILE A 135 14.34 -0.55 6.58
CA ILE A 135 13.04 -0.81 7.21
C ILE A 135 12.97 -2.24 7.77
N VAL A 136 13.39 -3.22 6.99
CA VAL A 136 13.34 -4.64 7.38
C VAL A 136 14.27 -4.94 8.55
N GLU A 137 15.44 -4.31 8.59
CA GLU A 137 16.40 -4.44 9.70
C GLU A 137 15.84 -3.85 11.01
N THR A 138 15.02 -2.78 10.95
CA THR A 138 14.34 -2.28 12.17
C THR A 138 13.36 -3.29 12.76
N LEU A 139 12.86 -4.21 11.93
CA LEU A 139 11.99 -5.32 12.35
C LEU A 139 12.77 -6.57 12.77
N SER A 140 14.09 -6.46 12.92
CA SER A 140 14.99 -7.57 13.27
C SER A 140 14.96 -8.73 12.23
N GLU A 141 14.71 -8.39 10.98
CA GLU A 141 14.73 -9.32 9.84
C GLU A 141 15.99 -9.15 9.00
N SER A 142 16.43 -10.21 8.33
CA SER A 142 17.56 -10.18 7.42
C SER A 142 17.22 -9.47 6.12
N ALA A 143 17.88 -8.33 5.84
CA ALA A 143 17.75 -7.63 4.58
C ALA A 143 18.11 -8.51 3.37
N GLU A 144 19.16 -9.32 3.48
CA GLU A 144 19.57 -10.27 2.41
C GLU A 144 18.46 -11.28 2.10
N SER A 145 17.91 -11.93 3.13
CA SER A 145 16.83 -12.92 2.97
C SER A 145 15.57 -12.28 2.38
N PHE A 146 15.27 -11.04 2.80
CA PHE A 146 14.15 -10.28 2.29
C PHE A 146 14.34 -9.93 0.81
N LEU A 147 15.51 -9.40 0.42
CA LEU A 147 15.80 -9.03 -0.98
C LEU A 147 15.77 -10.25 -1.91
N ILE A 148 16.28 -11.40 -1.47
CA ILE A 148 16.16 -12.65 -2.21
C ILE A 148 14.69 -12.98 -2.42
N PHE A 149 13.87 -12.94 -1.36
CA PHE A 149 12.46 -13.32 -1.40
C PHE A 149 11.63 -12.44 -2.36
N ILE A 150 11.77 -11.12 -2.29
CA ILE A 150 10.98 -10.21 -3.13
C ILE A 150 11.34 -10.29 -4.63
N ASN A 151 12.48 -10.88 -4.96
CA ASN A 151 12.95 -11.07 -6.32
C ASN A 151 12.63 -12.46 -6.89
N GLN A 152 12.11 -13.39 -6.10
CA GLN A 152 11.71 -14.73 -6.56
C GLN A 152 10.59 -14.66 -7.61
N PRO A 153 10.61 -15.53 -8.63
CA PRO A 153 9.56 -15.59 -9.65
C PRO A 153 8.16 -15.79 -9.04
N GLU A 154 8.05 -16.64 -8.03
CA GLU A 154 6.80 -16.95 -7.33
C GLU A 154 6.21 -15.71 -6.65
N THR A 155 7.04 -14.92 -5.98
CA THR A 155 6.60 -13.66 -5.33
C THR A 155 6.14 -12.64 -6.37
N LYS A 156 6.82 -12.60 -7.53
CA LYS A 156 6.43 -11.73 -8.66
C LYS A 156 5.06 -12.14 -9.21
N SER A 157 4.86 -13.44 -9.46
CA SER A 157 3.59 -13.97 -9.97
C SER A 157 2.44 -13.69 -9.01
N ARG A 158 2.65 -13.92 -7.72
CA ARG A 158 1.64 -13.74 -6.68
C ARG A 158 1.10 -12.30 -6.59
N LEU A 159 1.96 -11.29 -6.78
CA LEU A 159 1.51 -9.89 -6.81
C LEU A 159 0.63 -9.62 -8.04
N ALA A 160 0.98 -10.19 -9.19
CA ALA A 160 0.17 -10.10 -10.39
C ALA A 160 -1.17 -10.85 -10.23
N GLU A 161 -1.16 -12.04 -9.64
CA GLU A 161 -2.35 -12.87 -9.37
C GLU A 161 -3.35 -12.13 -8.46
N ASN A 162 -2.92 -11.56 -7.34
CA ASN A 162 -3.79 -10.76 -6.47
C ASN A 162 -4.38 -9.55 -7.21
N THR A 163 -3.59 -8.92 -8.08
CA THR A 163 -4.06 -7.78 -8.89
C THR A 163 -5.12 -8.23 -9.90
N GLN A 164 -4.91 -9.36 -10.57
CA GLN A 164 -5.89 -9.94 -11.51
C GLN A 164 -7.14 -10.45 -10.78
N GLU A 165 -6.99 -11.07 -9.61
CA GLU A 165 -8.11 -11.50 -8.77
C GLU A 165 -9.01 -10.31 -8.44
N LEU A 166 -8.44 -9.19 -7.98
CA LEU A 166 -9.20 -7.99 -7.66
C LEU A 166 -9.98 -7.47 -8.88
N MET A 167 -9.33 -7.36 -10.03
CA MET A 167 -10.00 -6.92 -11.28
C MET A 167 -11.10 -7.88 -11.69
N GLY A 168 -10.88 -9.18 -11.61
CA GLY A 168 -11.88 -10.20 -11.90
C GLY A 168 -13.12 -10.16 -11.00
N ARG A 169 -12.96 -9.62 -9.78
CA ARG A 169 -14.04 -9.40 -8.80
C ARG A 169 -14.69 -8.02 -8.91
N GLY A 170 -14.31 -7.22 -9.90
CA GLY A 170 -14.87 -5.89 -10.15
C GLY A 170 -14.18 -4.74 -9.40
N GLY A 171 -13.06 -5.00 -8.74
CA GLY A 171 -12.27 -3.96 -8.08
C GLY A 171 -11.50 -3.12 -9.09
N PHE A 172 -11.43 -1.81 -8.88
CA PHE A 172 -10.84 -0.85 -9.82
C PHE A 172 -9.82 0.11 -9.19
N GLY A 173 -9.39 -0.18 -7.97
CA GLY A 173 -8.44 0.68 -7.25
C GLY A 173 -7.99 0.13 -5.90
N SER A 174 -7.25 0.95 -5.16
CA SER A 174 -6.76 0.68 -3.81
C SER A 174 -7.07 1.88 -2.90
N PRO A 175 -7.61 1.67 -1.68
CA PRO A 175 -7.94 0.38 -1.07
C PRO A 175 -9.23 -0.24 -1.61
N THR A 176 -9.35 -1.58 -1.49
CA THR A 176 -10.61 -2.31 -1.70
C THR A 176 -10.76 -3.39 -0.62
N PHE A 177 -12.01 -3.57 -0.14
CA PHE A 177 -12.40 -4.60 0.83
C PHE A 177 -13.34 -5.60 0.23
#